data_aff56a5b74842a7012dedd24a1e730eb
#
_entry.id   aff56a5b74842a7012dedd24a1e730eb
#
_cell.length_a   1.000
_cell.length_b   1.000
_cell.length_c   1.000
_cell.angle_alpha   90.00
_cell.angle_beta   90.00
_cell.angle_gamma   90.00
#
_symmetry.space_group_name_H-M   'P 1'
#
loop_
_entity.id
_entity.type
_entity.pdbx_description
1 polymer ?
#
loop_
_entity_poly.entity_id
_entity_poly.type
_entity_poly.pdbx_seq_one_letter_code
_entity_poly.pdbx_strand_id
1 'polypeptide(L)'
;MNRRHMPSRRSWLKALGVGPALLPLFQYERAFGACSGVSGPKRLFILAWSKGMLGGGDSWATTGANFILPAQMASLEPYRQDLLLMDGLDYKFIKDMPGSGERTGEACFPGMLTGAFYATLSSSTSADLAGGISIDQYVGAGLQAQGYPGLVSLNLAVQASSTARLSWKAPGVAVIPNQDPTSVYSTLFGSIQSSLPPLDKILAMRKSVLDYVAGDLDRFTAKVGGTEDRRRVALHQQNVRDLEQRLAQMQLSVGTAAPACTPPVLGTPAALGPLPVLRDYRNFESIAKMQIDLAVAALAADATRVVVLQLGDQNDFNVILTSLGFVAGGPNPADANTGDVNGIHTIAHANGPDKVKIDAWFMSQVAYAIGGVKGVLDGAGTMLDTTAFLAMNSMRTGLGETVGVPAILAGSCGGYFKTGRSLSLTSTPNNGVLVGLANAMGFSTATFGEPMYGGELAALRG
;
A
#
# COMPACT_ATOMS: atom_id res chain seq x y z
N MET A 1 40.72 -26.80 -21.89
CA MET A 1 39.83 -26.37 -20.81
C MET A 1 38.40 -26.20 -21.36
N ASN A 2 37.56 -27.22 -21.19
CA ASN A 2 36.18 -27.23 -21.72
C ASN A 2 35.29 -26.35 -20.87
N ARG A 3 34.80 -25.24 -21.38
CA ARG A 3 33.70 -24.47 -20.81
C ARG A 3 32.44 -25.32 -20.92
N ARG A 4 32.00 -25.91 -19.82
CA ARG A 4 30.68 -26.54 -19.72
C ARG A 4 29.62 -25.48 -19.95
N HIS A 5 28.89 -25.57 -21.07
CA HIS A 5 27.71 -24.79 -21.34
C HIS A 5 26.66 -25.08 -20.22
N MET A 6 26.39 -24.11 -19.38
CA MET A 6 25.22 -24.20 -18.51
C MET A 6 23.96 -24.14 -19.38
N PRO A 7 23.04 -25.08 -19.26
CA PRO A 7 21.80 -25.05 -20.01
C PRO A 7 20.99 -23.81 -19.66
N SER A 8 20.38 -23.16 -20.64
CA SER A 8 19.53 -21.98 -20.41
C SER A 8 18.32 -22.34 -19.56
N ARG A 9 17.79 -21.39 -18.79
CA ARG A 9 16.56 -21.57 -18.00
C ARG A 9 15.42 -22.22 -18.81
N ARG A 10 15.33 -21.91 -20.09
CA ARG A 10 14.34 -22.44 -21.02
C ARG A 10 14.52 -23.94 -21.33
N SER A 11 15.75 -24.43 -21.40
CA SER A 11 16.05 -25.84 -21.57
C SER A 11 15.79 -26.65 -20.32
N TRP A 12 15.96 -26.06 -19.15
CA TRP A 12 15.62 -26.65 -17.86
C TRP A 12 14.10 -26.85 -17.68
N LEU A 13 13.31 -25.83 -18.03
CA LEU A 13 11.84 -25.87 -17.94
C LEU A 13 11.23 -26.89 -18.91
N LYS A 14 11.82 -27.06 -20.10
CA LYS A 14 11.41 -28.12 -21.04
C LYS A 14 11.74 -29.51 -20.51
N ALA A 15 12.84 -29.66 -19.79
CA ALA A 15 13.24 -30.94 -19.19
C ALA A 15 12.37 -31.37 -18.00
N LEU A 16 11.69 -30.40 -17.34
CA LEU A 16 10.79 -30.64 -16.21
C LEU A 16 9.35 -31.03 -16.64
N GLY A 17 9.05 -31.09 -17.96
CA GLY A 17 7.72 -31.48 -18.43
C GLY A 17 6.60 -30.50 -18.06
N VAL A 18 6.94 -29.24 -17.74
CA VAL A 18 5.99 -28.22 -17.33
C VAL A 18 5.16 -27.81 -18.55
N GLY A 19 3.93 -28.31 -18.61
CA GLY A 19 3.02 -28.11 -19.73
C GLY A 19 2.50 -26.68 -19.86
N PRO A 20 1.71 -26.40 -20.93
CA PRO A 20 1.18 -25.07 -21.27
C PRO A 20 0.38 -24.38 -20.17
N ALA A 21 -0.07 -25.08 -19.15
CA ALA A 21 -0.85 -24.54 -18.03
C ALA A 21 -0.07 -23.56 -17.14
N LEU A 22 1.28 -23.57 -17.20
CA LEU A 22 2.12 -22.59 -16.51
C LEU A 22 2.59 -21.44 -17.41
N LEU A 23 2.19 -21.43 -18.69
CA LEU A 23 2.48 -20.33 -19.62
C LEU A 23 2.06 -18.94 -19.13
N PRO A 24 0.94 -18.74 -18.40
CA PRO A 24 0.62 -17.44 -17.83
C PRO A 24 1.64 -16.97 -16.79
N LEU A 25 2.16 -17.89 -15.95
CA LEU A 25 3.25 -17.59 -14.99
C LEU A 25 4.55 -17.27 -15.70
N PHE A 26 4.80 -17.85 -16.90
CA PHE A 26 6.00 -17.59 -17.69
C PHE A 26 5.85 -16.42 -18.67
N GLN A 27 4.64 -16.03 -19.05
CA GLN A 27 4.37 -14.75 -19.71
C GLN A 27 4.63 -13.58 -18.74
N TYR A 28 4.50 -13.82 -17.45
CA TYR A 28 4.94 -12.93 -16.39
C TYR A 28 6.46 -12.63 -16.46
N GLU A 29 7.31 -13.65 -16.63
CA GLU A 29 8.74 -13.45 -16.89
C GLU A 29 9.03 -12.75 -18.23
N ARG A 30 8.13 -12.80 -19.19
CA ARG A 30 8.27 -12.09 -20.48
C ARG A 30 7.88 -10.61 -20.39
N ALA A 31 6.95 -10.24 -19.54
CA ALA A 31 6.63 -8.84 -19.26
C ALA A 31 7.77 -8.15 -18.49
N PHE A 32 8.47 -8.91 -17.63
CA PHE A 32 9.63 -8.47 -16.87
C PHE A 32 10.96 -8.92 -17.51
N GLY A 33 10.93 -9.14 -18.83
CA GLY A 33 11.96 -9.60 -19.73
C GLY A 33 13.37 -9.55 -19.19
N ALA A 34 14.06 -10.64 -19.34
CA ALA A 34 15.50 -10.77 -19.28
C ALA A 34 16.22 -9.74 -20.18
N CYS A 35 16.15 -8.48 -19.79
CA CYS A 35 17.06 -7.44 -20.22
C CYS A 35 18.11 -7.30 -19.12
N SER A 36 19.17 -8.08 -19.21
CA SER A 36 20.39 -7.86 -18.44
C SER A 36 20.79 -6.38 -18.58
N GLY A 37 20.68 -5.63 -17.49
CA GLY A 37 21.12 -4.24 -17.41
C GLY A 37 20.03 -3.16 -17.46
N VAL A 38 18.75 -3.47 -17.57
CA VAL A 38 17.67 -2.48 -17.52
C VAL A 38 16.97 -2.58 -16.15
N SER A 39 16.89 -1.47 -15.43
CA SER A 39 16.06 -1.36 -14.22
C SER A 39 14.59 -1.55 -14.60
N GLY A 40 13.82 -2.21 -13.74
CA GLY A 40 12.39 -2.38 -13.92
C GLY A 40 11.61 -1.07 -14.03
N PRO A 41 10.31 -1.12 -14.34
CA PRO A 41 9.50 0.08 -14.46
C PRO A 41 9.38 0.79 -13.11
N LYS A 42 9.34 2.11 -13.14
CA LYS A 42 9.10 2.92 -11.94
C LYS A 42 7.69 2.73 -11.42
N ARG A 43 7.54 2.67 -10.09
CA ARG A 43 6.27 2.45 -9.41
C ARG A 43 6.06 3.44 -8.28
N LEU A 44 4.81 3.73 -7.98
CA LEU A 44 4.38 4.57 -6.87
C LEU A 44 3.45 3.78 -5.96
N PHE A 45 3.81 3.65 -4.69
CA PHE A 45 2.95 3.05 -3.67
C PHE A 45 2.73 4.06 -2.55
N ILE A 46 1.49 4.48 -2.32
CA ILE A 46 1.12 5.38 -1.23
C ILE A 46 0.30 4.59 -0.21
N LEU A 47 0.75 4.61 1.05
CA LEU A 47 0.04 4.06 2.19
C LEU A 47 -0.29 5.19 3.16
N ALA A 48 -1.56 5.38 3.47
CA ALA A 48 -2.01 6.47 4.31
C ALA A 48 -2.99 6.02 5.39
N TRP A 49 -2.92 6.67 6.54
CA TRP A 49 -3.86 6.50 7.65
C TRP A 49 -4.06 7.81 8.40
N SER A 50 -4.91 7.82 9.40
CA SER A 50 -5.20 8.99 10.24
C SER A 50 -4.65 8.86 11.66
N LYS A 51 -4.90 9.87 12.48
CA LYS A 51 -4.64 9.91 13.94
C LYS A 51 -3.18 9.93 14.35
N GLY A 52 -2.31 10.48 13.48
CA GLY A 52 -0.92 10.79 13.80
C GLY A 52 0.07 9.63 13.71
N MET A 53 1.34 9.98 13.70
CA MET A 53 2.48 9.05 13.74
C MET A 53 3.30 9.21 15.02
N LEU A 54 3.03 10.24 15.83
CA LEU A 54 3.74 10.55 17.06
C LEU A 54 2.73 10.62 18.20
N GLY A 55 2.79 9.66 19.10
CA GLY A 55 1.91 9.59 20.25
C GLY A 55 2.69 9.48 21.56
N GLY A 56 2.02 9.77 22.68
CA GLY A 56 2.59 9.55 24.00
C GLY A 56 3.83 10.37 24.35
N GLY A 57 4.08 11.48 23.62
CA GLY A 57 5.30 12.27 23.78
C GLY A 57 6.51 11.71 23.03
N ASP A 58 6.29 10.77 22.14
CA ASP A 58 7.36 10.16 21.35
C ASP A 58 8.07 11.15 20.43
N SER A 59 9.35 10.90 20.26
CA SER A 59 10.18 11.59 19.29
C SER A 59 10.19 10.86 17.95
N TRP A 60 10.39 11.61 16.88
CA TRP A 60 10.73 11.07 15.57
C TRP A 60 12.17 10.55 15.56
N ALA A 61 12.57 9.87 14.46
CA ALA A 61 13.95 9.47 14.27
C ALA A 61 14.92 10.66 14.35
N THR A 62 16.12 10.43 14.87
CA THR A 62 17.16 11.48 14.88
C THR A 62 17.56 11.87 13.46
N THR A 63 18.01 13.11 13.26
CA THR A 63 18.35 13.63 11.92
C THR A 63 19.70 13.11 11.42
N GLY A 64 19.82 12.96 10.10
CA GLY A 64 21.08 12.64 9.41
C GLY A 64 21.14 11.21 8.88
N ALA A 65 22.31 10.82 8.39
CA ALA A 65 22.55 9.49 7.82
C ALA A 65 22.66 8.38 8.89
N ASN A 66 23.03 8.73 10.11
CA ASN A 66 23.15 7.81 11.24
C ASN A 66 21.94 7.93 12.18
N PHE A 67 20.77 8.16 11.64
CA PHE A 67 19.56 8.31 12.42
C PHE A 67 19.24 7.07 13.28
N ILE A 68 18.62 7.31 14.41
CA ILE A 68 18.16 6.27 15.34
C ILE A 68 16.63 6.22 15.24
N LEU A 69 16.08 5.04 15.00
CA LEU A 69 14.64 4.81 15.01
C LEU A 69 14.15 4.70 16.47
N PRO A 70 13.10 5.42 16.86
CA PRO A 70 12.47 5.23 18.15
C PRO A 70 11.77 3.86 18.23
N ALA A 71 11.43 3.43 19.45
CA ALA A 71 10.91 2.08 19.71
C ALA A 71 9.67 1.71 18.87
N GLN A 72 8.74 2.65 18.68
CA GLN A 72 7.54 2.42 17.86
C GLN A 72 7.84 2.23 16.37
N MET A 73 9.03 2.64 15.90
CA MET A 73 9.50 2.43 14.52
C MET A 73 10.46 1.24 14.36
N ALA A 74 10.68 0.45 15.40
CA ALA A 74 11.67 -0.66 15.40
C ALA A 74 11.43 -1.68 14.28
N SER A 75 10.19 -1.88 13.82
CA SER A 75 9.86 -2.75 12.68
C SER A 75 10.48 -2.31 11.36
N LEU A 76 10.87 -1.03 11.24
CA LEU A 76 11.51 -0.47 10.06
C LEU A 76 13.04 -0.66 10.04
N GLU A 77 13.65 -1.12 11.12
CA GLU A 77 15.11 -1.27 11.24
C GLU A 77 15.75 -2.08 10.10
N PRO A 78 15.14 -3.21 9.62
CA PRO A 78 15.70 -3.99 8.51
C PRO A 78 15.78 -3.21 7.18
N TYR A 79 15.05 -2.11 7.08
CA TYR A 79 14.95 -1.29 5.86
C TYR A 79 15.63 0.06 5.98
N ARG A 80 16.38 0.32 7.05
CA ARG A 80 17.02 1.63 7.37
C ARG A 80 17.68 2.29 6.16
N GLN A 81 18.43 1.54 5.35
CA GLN A 81 19.14 2.06 4.18
C GLN A 81 18.21 2.43 3.03
N ASP A 82 17.01 1.88 3.01
CA ASP A 82 16.01 2.17 1.99
C ASP A 82 15.10 3.35 2.37
N LEU A 83 15.21 3.87 3.60
CA LEU A 83 14.33 4.91 4.13
C LEU A 83 14.87 6.32 3.88
N LEU A 84 13.98 7.22 3.52
CA LEU A 84 14.13 8.66 3.64
C LEU A 84 13.01 9.15 4.58
N LEU A 85 13.38 9.46 5.81
CA LEU A 85 12.47 9.93 6.83
C LEU A 85 12.38 11.45 6.78
N MET A 86 11.18 11.99 6.89
CA MET A 86 10.91 13.43 6.88
C MET A 86 10.11 13.80 8.12
N ASP A 87 10.59 14.78 8.88
CA ASP A 87 9.86 15.44 9.96
C ASP A 87 9.73 16.92 9.66
N GLY A 88 8.56 17.48 9.80
CA GLY A 88 8.36 18.92 9.62
C GLY A 88 7.64 19.33 8.33
N LEU A 89 6.83 18.46 7.73
CA LEU A 89 5.95 18.80 6.62
C LEU A 89 4.71 19.54 7.14
N ASP A 90 4.28 20.58 6.41
CA ASP A 90 3.05 21.32 6.71
C ASP A 90 1.99 21.08 5.63
N TYR A 91 0.76 20.83 6.06
CA TYR A 91 -0.40 20.78 5.18
C TYR A 91 -0.93 22.20 4.94
N LYS A 92 -0.18 22.98 4.14
CA LYS A 92 -0.51 24.37 3.81
C LYS A 92 -1.86 24.50 3.11
N PHE A 93 -2.24 23.50 2.31
CA PHE A 93 -3.51 23.46 1.61
C PHE A 93 -4.74 23.57 2.52
N ILE A 94 -4.61 23.25 3.82
CA ILE A 94 -5.70 23.42 4.78
C ILE A 94 -5.46 24.61 5.69
N LYS A 95 -4.21 24.83 6.09
CA LYS A 95 -3.84 25.89 7.04
C LYS A 95 -4.06 27.28 6.46
N ASP A 96 -3.66 27.48 5.20
CA ASP A 96 -3.69 28.79 4.54
C ASP A 96 -4.95 29.01 3.68
N MET A 97 -5.84 28.01 3.62
CA MET A 97 -7.04 28.07 2.80
C MET A 97 -8.07 29.06 3.34
N PRO A 98 -8.54 30.01 2.53
CA PRO A 98 -9.60 30.93 2.94
C PRO A 98 -10.89 30.21 3.37
N GLY A 99 -11.42 30.56 4.52
CA GLY A 99 -12.68 29.98 5.01
C GLY A 99 -12.54 28.59 5.61
N SER A 100 -11.32 28.03 5.76
CA SER A 100 -11.11 26.72 6.38
C SER A 100 -11.49 26.68 7.86
N GLY A 101 -11.51 27.80 8.54
CA GLY A 101 -11.72 27.84 9.99
C GLY A 101 -10.63 27.10 10.76
N GLU A 102 -11.03 26.48 11.86
CA GLU A 102 -10.13 25.66 12.69
C GLU A 102 -10.12 24.18 12.27
N ARG A 103 -9.99 23.91 10.95
CA ARG A 103 -9.92 22.53 10.48
C ARG A 103 -8.64 21.88 10.95
N THR A 104 -8.79 20.66 11.47
CA THR A 104 -7.74 19.81 11.99
C THR A 104 -7.32 18.72 11.00
N GLY A 105 -6.43 17.86 11.41
CA GLY A 105 -5.96 16.72 10.61
C GLY A 105 -7.05 15.76 10.13
N GLU A 106 -8.22 15.71 10.81
CA GLU A 106 -9.36 14.94 10.33
C GLU A 106 -9.91 15.43 9.00
N ALA A 107 -9.69 16.69 8.65
CA ALA A 107 -10.11 17.27 7.37
C ALA A 107 -9.05 17.16 6.27
N CYS A 108 -7.86 16.57 6.52
CA CYS A 108 -6.74 16.63 5.58
C CYS A 108 -6.85 15.66 4.39
N PHE A 109 -7.60 14.58 4.47
CA PHE A 109 -7.62 13.54 3.44
C PHE A 109 -7.79 14.07 2.00
N PRO A 110 -8.74 14.97 1.70
CA PRO A 110 -8.89 15.48 0.34
C PRO A 110 -7.66 16.21 -0.20
N GLY A 111 -6.91 16.87 0.67
CA GLY A 111 -5.75 17.66 0.28
C GLY A 111 -4.41 16.91 0.32
N MET A 112 -4.31 15.81 1.07
CA MET A 112 -3.04 15.10 1.29
C MET A 112 -2.32 14.73 -0.01
N LEU A 113 -3.07 14.23 -0.98
CA LEU A 113 -2.54 13.79 -2.28
C LEU A 113 -2.79 14.79 -3.41
N THR A 114 -3.54 15.87 -3.17
CA THR A 114 -3.77 16.92 -4.17
C THR A 114 -2.90 18.15 -3.93
N GLY A 115 -2.55 18.45 -2.68
CA GLY A 115 -1.84 19.67 -2.31
C GLY A 115 -2.60 20.96 -2.68
N ALA A 116 -3.90 20.87 -2.97
CA ALA A 116 -4.74 21.94 -3.43
C ALA A 116 -5.74 22.37 -2.36
N PHE A 117 -6.16 23.63 -2.38
CA PHE A 117 -7.31 24.11 -1.61
C PHE A 117 -8.55 23.30 -1.97
N TYR A 118 -9.54 23.26 -1.11
CA TYR A 118 -10.74 22.48 -1.37
C TYR A 118 -11.70 23.20 -2.32
N ALA A 119 -12.30 22.46 -3.21
CA ALA A 119 -13.33 22.96 -4.11
C ALA A 119 -14.62 23.30 -3.36
N THR A 120 -14.90 22.56 -2.30
CA THR A 120 -16.08 22.77 -1.46
C THR A 120 -15.72 22.46 -0.01
N LEU A 121 -16.06 23.41 0.88
CA LEU A 121 -16.01 23.25 2.32
C LEU A 121 -17.42 22.90 2.80
N SER A 122 -17.53 21.77 3.47
CA SER A 122 -18.78 21.33 4.09
C SER A 122 -18.86 21.79 5.56
N SER A 123 -20.08 21.85 6.10
CA SER A 123 -20.27 21.98 7.55
C SER A 123 -19.73 20.77 8.33
N SER A 124 -19.60 19.63 7.65
CA SER A 124 -18.92 18.44 8.15
C SER A 124 -17.60 18.25 7.42
N THR A 125 -16.48 18.25 8.14
CA THR A 125 -15.12 18.07 7.59
C THR A 125 -14.95 16.79 6.78
N SER A 126 -15.79 15.77 7.05
CA SER A 126 -15.78 14.50 6.32
C SER A 126 -16.38 14.58 4.91
N ALA A 127 -17.08 15.66 4.57
CA ALA A 127 -17.70 15.86 3.26
C ALA A 127 -16.98 16.93 2.42
N ASP A 128 -15.80 17.39 2.84
CA ASP A 128 -14.99 18.32 2.07
C ASP A 128 -14.53 17.69 0.74
N LEU A 129 -14.50 18.48 -0.33
CA LEU A 129 -14.12 18.03 -1.67
C LEU A 129 -12.81 18.68 -2.09
N ALA A 130 -11.86 17.88 -2.58
CA ALA A 130 -10.58 18.39 -3.05
C ALA A 130 -10.72 19.33 -4.26
N GLY A 131 -9.86 20.34 -4.33
CA GLY A 131 -9.83 21.30 -5.44
C GLY A 131 -8.90 20.95 -6.58
N GLY A 132 -8.25 19.77 -6.54
CA GLY A 132 -7.29 19.36 -7.57
C GLY A 132 -7.32 17.87 -7.85
N ILE A 133 -6.55 17.47 -8.86
CA ILE A 133 -6.23 16.05 -9.14
C ILE A 133 -5.23 15.55 -8.09
N SER A 134 -5.36 14.30 -7.66
CA SER A 134 -4.39 13.68 -6.76
C SER A 134 -3.18 13.12 -7.52
N ILE A 135 -2.04 13.03 -6.84
CA ILE A 135 -0.76 12.63 -7.43
C ILE A 135 -0.82 11.22 -8.06
N ASP A 136 -1.56 10.29 -7.49
CA ASP A 136 -1.76 8.95 -8.03
C ASP A 136 -2.51 8.98 -9.36
N GLN A 137 -3.56 9.80 -9.46
CA GLN A 137 -4.33 9.95 -10.70
C GLN A 137 -3.53 10.70 -11.76
N TYR A 138 -2.79 11.74 -11.37
CA TYR A 138 -1.91 12.48 -12.27
C TYR A 138 -0.83 11.58 -12.88
N VAL A 139 -0.11 10.85 -12.04
CA VAL A 139 0.94 9.91 -12.47
C VAL A 139 0.36 8.78 -13.32
N GLY A 140 -0.72 8.15 -12.86
CA GLY A 140 -1.33 7.03 -13.56
C GLY A 140 -1.89 7.42 -14.93
N ALA A 141 -2.59 8.55 -15.04
CA ALA A 141 -3.08 9.07 -16.32
C ALA A 141 -1.92 9.45 -17.26
N GLY A 142 -0.85 10.03 -16.71
CA GLY A 142 0.36 10.34 -17.47
C GLY A 142 1.05 9.09 -18.03
N LEU A 143 1.12 8.02 -17.25
CA LEU A 143 1.66 6.73 -17.72
C LEU A 143 0.79 6.13 -18.83
N GLN A 144 -0.55 6.18 -18.72
CA GLN A 144 -1.43 5.72 -19.79
C GLN A 144 -1.28 6.56 -21.07
N ALA A 145 -1.11 7.87 -20.94
CA ALA A 145 -0.83 8.74 -22.08
C ALA A 145 0.51 8.42 -22.77
N GLN A 146 1.47 7.82 -22.03
CA GLN A 146 2.72 7.30 -22.56
C GLN A 146 2.60 5.87 -23.12
N GLY A 147 1.40 5.30 -23.18
CA GLY A 147 1.13 3.97 -23.74
C GLY A 147 1.13 2.82 -22.73
N TYR A 148 1.17 3.09 -21.43
CA TYR A 148 1.03 2.04 -20.42
C TYR A 148 -0.41 1.47 -20.40
N PRO A 149 -0.61 0.15 -20.60
CA PRO A 149 -1.94 -0.44 -20.78
C PRO A 149 -2.64 -0.80 -19.46
N GLY A 150 -1.95 -0.71 -18.32
CA GLY A 150 -2.48 -1.11 -17.02
C GLY A 150 -3.47 -0.12 -16.43
N LEU A 151 -3.93 -0.39 -15.22
CA LEU A 151 -4.83 0.51 -14.49
C LEU A 151 -4.15 1.86 -14.21
N VAL A 152 -4.91 2.95 -14.28
CA VAL A 152 -4.44 4.30 -13.89
C VAL A 152 -3.84 4.25 -12.49
N SER A 153 -4.62 3.79 -11.53
CA SER A 153 -4.17 3.48 -10.18
C SER A 153 -5.06 2.41 -9.56
N LEU A 154 -4.51 1.66 -8.61
CA LEU A 154 -5.26 0.73 -7.77
C LEU A 154 -5.52 1.40 -6.43
N ASN A 155 -6.78 1.81 -6.22
CA ASN A 155 -7.20 2.47 -4.99
C ASN A 155 -7.86 1.48 -4.06
N LEU A 156 -7.24 1.23 -2.92
CA LEU A 156 -7.62 0.26 -1.90
C LEU A 156 -7.92 0.97 -0.57
N ALA A 157 -8.81 0.40 0.22
CA ALA A 157 -9.02 0.86 1.58
C ALA A 157 -9.42 -0.27 2.51
N VAL A 158 -9.31 -0.01 3.82
CA VAL A 158 -9.77 -0.89 4.89
C VAL A 158 -10.64 -0.07 5.81
N GLN A 159 -11.91 -0.43 5.94
CA GLN A 159 -12.91 0.23 6.81
C GLN A 159 -13.01 1.75 6.64
N ALA A 160 -12.74 2.24 5.43
CA ALA A 160 -12.93 3.65 5.11
C ALA A 160 -14.41 4.00 5.02
N SER A 161 -14.78 5.17 5.52
CA SER A 161 -16.13 5.71 5.37
C SER A 161 -16.44 6.10 3.92
N SER A 162 -17.71 6.32 3.63
CA SER A 162 -18.13 6.74 2.29
C SER A 162 -17.64 8.14 1.90
N THR A 163 -17.17 8.93 2.84
CA THR A 163 -16.73 10.32 2.63
C THR A 163 -15.21 10.50 2.71
N ALA A 164 -14.48 9.61 3.38
CA ALA A 164 -13.02 9.68 3.46
C ALA A 164 -12.39 9.30 2.12
N ARG A 165 -11.86 10.25 1.39
CA ARG A 165 -11.29 10.09 0.06
C ARG A 165 -9.89 10.70 -0.02
N LEU A 166 -8.93 9.90 -0.47
CA LEU A 166 -7.56 10.33 -0.73
C LEU A 166 -7.36 10.69 -2.21
N SER A 167 -7.96 9.91 -3.12
CA SER A 167 -7.71 10.02 -4.56
C SER A 167 -8.81 10.77 -5.28
N TRP A 168 -8.41 11.64 -6.23
CA TRP A 168 -9.29 12.58 -6.94
C TRP A 168 -8.87 12.69 -8.41
N LYS A 169 -9.80 12.44 -9.32
CA LYS A 169 -9.56 12.57 -10.77
C LYS A 169 -9.53 14.02 -11.25
N ALA A 170 -10.24 14.88 -10.55
CA ALA A 170 -10.38 16.31 -10.83
C ALA A 170 -10.98 17.00 -9.59
N PRO A 171 -11.05 18.34 -9.55
CA PRO A 171 -11.75 19.05 -8.50
C PRO A 171 -13.15 18.49 -8.23
N GLY A 172 -13.43 18.10 -7.00
CA GLY A 172 -14.71 17.51 -6.57
C GLY A 172 -15.00 16.10 -7.07
N VAL A 173 -14.14 15.48 -7.91
CA VAL A 173 -14.37 14.15 -8.50
C VAL A 173 -13.51 13.10 -7.82
N ALA A 174 -14.06 12.49 -6.78
CA ALA A 174 -13.36 11.48 -5.98
C ALA A 174 -13.24 10.13 -6.69
N VAL A 175 -12.18 9.39 -6.36
CA VAL A 175 -12.04 7.96 -6.65
C VAL A 175 -12.51 7.18 -5.43
N ILE A 176 -13.42 6.24 -5.63
CA ILE A 176 -13.90 5.37 -4.55
C ILE A 176 -12.94 4.19 -4.41
N PRO A 177 -12.28 4.01 -3.25
CA PRO A 177 -11.37 2.90 -3.05
C PRO A 177 -12.13 1.57 -2.90
N ASN A 178 -11.55 0.50 -3.39
CA ASN A 178 -12.10 -0.84 -3.20
C ASN A 178 -11.67 -1.37 -1.82
N GLN A 179 -12.66 -1.73 -1.01
CA GLN A 179 -12.45 -2.23 0.37
C GLN A 179 -12.54 -3.75 0.47
N ASP A 180 -12.92 -4.42 -0.62
CA ASP A 180 -13.08 -5.86 -0.62
C ASP A 180 -11.93 -6.58 -1.34
N PRO A 181 -11.08 -7.30 -0.59
CA PRO A 181 -9.97 -8.05 -1.15
C PRO A 181 -10.39 -9.07 -2.23
N THR A 182 -11.60 -9.66 -2.10
CA THR A 182 -12.09 -10.64 -3.08
C THR A 182 -12.40 -9.98 -4.42
N SER A 183 -13.07 -8.81 -4.36
CA SER A 183 -13.35 -8.00 -5.55
C SER A 183 -12.06 -7.51 -6.21
N VAL A 184 -11.08 -7.05 -5.42
CA VAL A 184 -9.76 -6.64 -5.92
C VAL A 184 -9.06 -7.79 -6.62
N TYR A 185 -9.00 -8.97 -5.98
CA TYR A 185 -8.42 -10.16 -6.57
C TYR A 185 -9.08 -10.53 -7.90
N SER A 186 -10.41 -10.52 -7.94
CA SER A 186 -11.18 -10.83 -9.16
C SER A 186 -10.90 -9.81 -10.27
N THR A 187 -10.77 -8.54 -9.94
CA THR A 187 -10.45 -7.47 -10.90
C THR A 187 -9.04 -7.64 -11.48
N LEU A 188 -8.08 -7.96 -10.64
CA LEU A 188 -6.67 -8.08 -11.06
C LEU A 188 -6.38 -9.39 -11.81
N PHE A 189 -7.04 -10.48 -11.40
CA PHE A 189 -6.69 -11.84 -11.85
C PHE A 189 -7.85 -12.63 -12.42
N GLY A 190 -9.08 -12.10 -12.43
CA GLY A 190 -10.30 -12.81 -12.84
C GLY A 190 -10.32 -13.18 -14.33
N SER A 191 -9.68 -12.38 -15.20
CA SER A 191 -9.54 -12.74 -16.62
C SER A 191 -8.62 -13.94 -16.83
N ILE A 192 -7.73 -14.23 -15.88
CA ILE A 192 -6.91 -15.43 -15.87
C ILE A 192 -7.76 -16.65 -15.48
N GLN A 193 -8.80 -16.47 -14.66
CA GLN A 193 -9.71 -17.54 -14.24
C GLN A 193 -10.70 -17.94 -15.32
N SER A 194 -11.08 -17.05 -16.23
CA SER A 194 -12.05 -17.39 -17.31
C SER A 194 -11.52 -18.41 -18.33
N SER A 195 -10.22 -18.65 -18.36
CA SER A 195 -9.56 -19.68 -19.16
C SER A 195 -9.18 -20.94 -18.36
N LEU A 196 -9.48 -20.97 -17.07
CA LEU A 196 -9.12 -22.09 -16.19
C LEU A 196 -10.32 -23.00 -15.91
N PRO A 197 -10.11 -24.30 -15.64
CA PRO A 197 -11.14 -25.23 -15.20
C PRO A 197 -11.83 -24.79 -13.91
N PRO A 198 -13.01 -25.33 -13.55
CA PRO A 198 -13.72 -25.01 -12.31
C PRO A 198 -12.81 -25.06 -11.07
N LEU A 199 -13.11 -24.21 -10.08
CA LEU A 199 -12.26 -23.93 -8.93
C LEU A 199 -11.82 -25.19 -8.14
N ASP A 200 -12.72 -26.18 -8.01
CA ASP A 200 -12.45 -27.48 -7.41
C ASP A 200 -11.38 -28.28 -8.19
N LYS A 201 -11.41 -28.24 -9.51
CA LYS A 201 -10.37 -28.85 -10.36
C LYS A 201 -9.06 -28.06 -10.30
N ILE A 202 -9.14 -26.74 -10.21
CA ILE A 202 -7.96 -25.88 -10.05
C ILE A 202 -7.30 -26.14 -8.71
N LEU A 203 -8.08 -26.23 -7.64
CA LEU A 203 -7.58 -26.53 -6.29
C LEU A 203 -6.98 -27.94 -6.21
N ALA A 204 -7.63 -28.92 -6.85
CA ALA A 204 -7.09 -30.28 -6.93
C ALA A 204 -5.81 -30.35 -7.76
N MET A 205 -5.74 -29.65 -8.90
CA MET A 205 -4.53 -29.55 -9.72
C MET A 205 -3.43 -28.75 -9.01
N ARG A 206 -3.76 -27.65 -8.32
CA ARG A 206 -2.80 -26.85 -7.53
C ARG A 206 -2.27 -27.63 -6.35
N LYS A 207 -3.10 -28.36 -5.62
CA LYS A 207 -2.65 -29.26 -4.57
C LYS A 207 -1.71 -30.31 -5.13
N SER A 208 -2.04 -30.96 -6.26
CA SER A 208 -1.17 -31.92 -6.94
C SER A 208 0.11 -31.27 -7.49
N VAL A 209 0.05 -30.05 -8.03
CA VAL A 209 1.22 -29.32 -8.54
C VAL A 209 2.08 -28.78 -7.40
N LEU A 210 1.46 -28.28 -6.33
CA LEU A 210 2.19 -27.82 -5.13
C LEU A 210 2.84 -28.99 -4.39
N ASP A 211 2.17 -30.13 -4.26
CA ASP A 211 2.75 -31.35 -3.68
C ASP A 211 3.89 -31.89 -4.55
N TYR A 212 3.76 -31.81 -5.87
CA TYR A 212 4.81 -32.20 -6.83
C TYR A 212 5.97 -31.19 -6.81
N VAL A 213 5.67 -29.88 -6.84
CA VAL A 213 6.67 -28.80 -6.79
C VAL A 213 7.34 -28.72 -5.42
N ALA A 214 6.64 -29.02 -4.31
CA ALA A 214 7.27 -29.10 -2.99
C ALA A 214 8.33 -30.19 -2.94
N GLY A 215 8.05 -31.36 -3.52
CA GLY A 215 9.04 -32.45 -3.59
C GLY A 215 10.23 -32.16 -4.51
N ASP A 216 10.03 -31.44 -5.61
CA ASP A 216 11.10 -31.02 -6.52
C ASP A 216 11.83 -29.76 -6.02
N LEU A 217 11.16 -28.91 -5.26
CA LEU A 217 11.72 -27.71 -4.70
C LEU A 217 12.65 -27.97 -3.54
N ASP A 218 12.37 -29.00 -2.71
CA ASP A 218 13.32 -29.49 -1.71
C ASP A 218 14.61 -29.96 -2.38
N ARG A 219 14.49 -30.63 -3.53
CA ARG A 219 15.65 -31.02 -4.36
C ARG A 219 16.32 -29.84 -5.04
N PHE A 220 15.57 -28.80 -5.43
CA PHE A 220 16.10 -27.57 -6.00
C PHE A 220 16.77 -26.71 -4.93
N THR A 221 16.13 -26.54 -3.76
CA THR A 221 16.68 -25.82 -2.60
C THR A 221 17.99 -26.47 -2.11
N ALA A 222 18.10 -27.79 -2.23
CA ALA A 222 19.34 -28.51 -1.91
C ALA A 222 20.46 -28.27 -2.94
N LYS A 223 20.14 -27.83 -4.17
CA LYS A 223 21.10 -27.60 -5.27
C LYS A 223 21.43 -26.12 -5.51
N VAL A 224 20.65 -25.20 -4.96
CA VAL A 224 20.91 -23.74 -5.05
C VAL A 224 21.93 -23.36 -3.98
N GLY A 225 23.09 -22.88 -4.40
CA GLY A 225 24.28 -22.71 -3.56
C GLY A 225 24.28 -21.50 -2.61
N GLY A 226 23.22 -20.68 -2.53
CA GLY A 226 23.15 -19.51 -1.67
C GLY A 226 22.07 -19.62 -0.61
N THR A 227 22.41 -19.41 0.67
CA THR A 227 21.45 -19.39 1.80
C THR A 227 20.41 -18.29 1.63
N GLU A 228 20.77 -17.17 1.04
CA GLU A 228 19.90 -16.03 0.81
C GLU A 228 18.86 -16.27 -0.31
N ASP A 229 19.26 -16.93 -1.39
CA ASP A 229 18.34 -17.27 -2.48
C ASP A 229 17.31 -18.33 -2.04
N ARG A 230 17.71 -19.27 -1.19
CA ARG A 230 16.79 -20.23 -0.55
C ARG A 230 15.76 -19.55 0.32
N ARG A 231 16.18 -18.56 1.12
CA ARG A 231 15.31 -17.79 2.00
C ARG A 231 14.29 -16.96 1.21
N ARG A 232 14.71 -16.36 0.09
CA ARG A 232 13.84 -15.54 -0.80
C ARG A 232 12.76 -16.38 -1.48
N VAL A 233 13.13 -17.52 -2.01
CA VAL A 233 12.16 -18.46 -2.63
C VAL A 233 11.17 -18.98 -1.59
N ALA A 234 11.63 -19.36 -0.40
CA ALA A 234 10.78 -19.81 0.69
C ALA A 234 9.81 -18.72 1.17
N LEU A 235 10.28 -17.47 1.28
CA LEU A 235 9.44 -16.33 1.69
C LEU A 235 8.35 -16.01 0.66
N HIS A 236 8.69 -16.03 -0.62
CA HIS A 236 7.71 -15.81 -1.68
C HIS A 236 6.61 -16.89 -1.68
N GLN A 237 7.00 -18.15 -1.51
CA GLN A 237 6.05 -19.25 -1.44
C GLN A 237 5.16 -19.18 -0.19
N GLN A 238 5.74 -18.78 0.94
CA GLN A 238 4.98 -18.57 2.16
C GLN A 238 3.93 -17.47 1.98
N ASN A 239 4.29 -16.35 1.38
CA ASN A 239 3.37 -15.22 1.14
C ASN A 239 2.19 -15.62 0.23
N VAL A 240 2.44 -16.38 -0.84
CA VAL A 240 1.38 -16.90 -1.72
C VAL A 240 0.46 -17.88 -0.98
N ARG A 241 1.03 -18.81 -0.19
CA ARG A 241 0.26 -19.76 0.62
C ARG A 241 -0.59 -19.07 1.68
N ASP A 242 -0.02 -18.07 2.36
CA ASP A 242 -0.72 -17.30 3.38
C ASP A 242 -1.89 -16.51 2.78
N LEU A 243 -1.72 -15.95 1.57
CA LEU A 243 -2.79 -15.29 0.84
C LEU A 243 -3.91 -16.27 0.46
N GLU A 244 -3.56 -17.43 -0.10
CA GLU A 244 -4.52 -18.48 -0.47
C GLU A 244 -5.29 -18.99 0.75
N GLN A 245 -4.62 -19.21 1.88
CA GLN A 245 -5.26 -19.65 3.13
C GLN A 245 -6.20 -18.60 3.71
N ARG A 246 -5.80 -17.33 3.70
CA ARG A 246 -6.64 -16.22 4.19
C ARG A 246 -7.89 -16.03 3.33
N LEU A 247 -7.75 -16.08 2.00
CA LEU A 247 -8.88 -16.01 1.08
C LEU A 247 -9.82 -17.21 1.26
N ALA A 248 -9.30 -18.41 1.46
CA ALA A 248 -10.09 -19.61 1.72
C ALA A 248 -10.81 -19.54 3.08
N GLN A 249 -10.15 -19.02 4.13
CA GLN A 249 -10.78 -18.84 5.44
C GLN A 249 -11.90 -17.79 5.42
N MET A 250 -11.72 -16.69 4.66
CA MET A 250 -12.79 -15.71 4.47
C MET A 250 -14.00 -16.30 3.73
N GLN A 251 -13.79 -17.15 2.74
CA GLN A 251 -14.87 -17.86 2.04
C GLN A 251 -15.63 -18.84 2.97
N LEU A 252 -14.92 -19.47 3.91
CA LEU A 252 -15.52 -20.39 4.88
C LEU A 252 -16.28 -19.67 6.02
N SER A 253 -15.91 -18.42 6.33
CA SER A 253 -16.63 -17.61 7.34
C SER A 253 -17.93 -16.96 6.82
N VAL A 254 -18.16 -16.99 5.52
CA VAL A 254 -19.36 -16.46 4.84
C VAL A 254 -20.47 -17.53 4.75
N GLY A 255 -20.75 -18.27 5.83
CA GLY A 255 -22.00 -19.01 6.06
C GLY A 255 -22.37 -20.08 5.03
N THR A 256 -22.60 -21.26 5.53
CA THR A 256 -23.17 -22.42 4.84
C THR A 256 -24.47 -22.09 4.10
N ALA A 257 -24.38 -21.86 2.81
CA ALA A 257 -25.44 -22.11 1.86
C ALA A 257 -24.82 -22.32 0.48
N ALA A 258 -24.63 -23.57 0.10
CA ALA A 258 -24.38 -23.88 -1.30
C ALA A 258 -25.68 -23.63 -2.09
N PRO A 259 -25.61 -23.02 -3.28
CA PRO A 259 -25.64 -23.86 -4.47
C PRO A 259 -24.85 -23.31 -5.67
N ALA A 260 -24.58 -24.24 -6.60
CA ALA A 260 -24.33 -24.06 -8.03
C ALA A 260 -23.43 -22.91 -8.48
N CYS A 261 -22.22 -23.26 -8.88
CA CYS A 261 -21.24 -22.43 -9.54
C CYS A 261 -21.77 -21.84 -10.86
N THR A 262 -22.16 -20.58 -10.81
CA THR A 262 -22.18 -19.71 -11.98
C THR A 262 -21.12 -18.63 -11.78
N PRO A 263 -20.23 -18.36 -12.75
CA PRO A 263 -19.25 -17.28 -12.62
C PRO A 263 -19.99 -15.96 -12.42
N PRO A 264 -19.62 -15.11 -11.42
CA PRO A 264 -20.23 -13.82 -11.25
C PRO A 264 -19.90 -12.94 -12.46
N VAL A 265 -20.93 -12.39 -13.10
CA VAL A 265 -20.80 -11.36 -14.12
C VAL A 265 -20.25 -10.11 -13.42
N LEU A 266 -19.10 -9.65 -13.86
CA LEU A 266 -18.50 -8.38 -13.43
C LEU A 266 -19.50 -7.23 -13.67
N GLY A 267 -20.03 -6.63 -12.61
CA GLY A 267 -20.93 -5.49 -12.77
C GLY A 267 -21.81 -5.13 -11.57
N THR A 268 -21.88 -5.94 -10.52
CA THR A 268 -22.69 -5.60 -9.35
C THR A 268 -21.94 -5.76 -8.03
N PRO A 269 -21.91 -4.72 -7.18
CA PRO A 269 -21.25 -4.76 -5.86
C PRO A 269 -21.88 -5.72 -4.85
N ALA A 270 -22.89 -6.51 -5.23
CA ALA A 270 -23.71 -7.34 -4.35
C ALA A 270 -23.15 -8.74 -4.07
N ALA A 271 -22.02 -9.14 -4.66
CA ALA A 271 -21.45 -10.48 -4.49
C ALA A 271 -20.44 -10.58 -3.34
N LEU A 272 -20.32 -9.53 -2.57
CA LEU A 272 -19.48 -9.51 -1.38
C LEU A 272 -20.28 -10.05 -0.21
N GLY A 273 -19.63 -10.82 0.62
CA GLY A 273 -20.15 -11.13 1.93
C GLY A 273 -20.68 -9.85 2.55
N PRO A 274 -21.72 -9.89 3.36
CA PRO A 274 -22.45 -8.70 3.75
C PRO A 274 -21.49 -7.62 4.26
N LEU A 275 -21.73 -6.36 3.88
CA LEU A 275 -21.01 -5.16 4.40
C LEU A 275 -20.58 -5.25 5.87
N PRO A 276 -21.35 -5.94 6.77
CA PRO A 276 -20.96 -6.20 8.14
C PRO A 276 -19.60 -6.87 8.30
N VAL A 277 -19.19 -7.80 7.41
CA VAL A 277 -17.92 -8.53 7.57
C VAL A 277 -16.71 -7.62 7.27
N LEU A 278 -16.81 -6.78 6.25
CA LEU A 278 -15.74 -5.84 5.89
C LEU A 278 -15.62 -4.68 6.89
N ARG A 279 -16.71 -4.38 7.62
CA ARG A 279 -16.76 -3.33 8.65
C ARG A 279 -16.63 -3.85 10.06
N ASP A 280 -16.56 -5.15 10.26
CA ASP A 280 -16.30 -5.72 11.57
C ASP A 280 -14.85 -5.39 11.97
N TYR A 281 -14.68 -4.66 13.06
CA TYR A 281 -13.37 -4.24 13.56
C TYR A 281 -12.42 -5.43 13.76
N ARG A 282 -12.94 -6.62 14.09
CA ARG A 282 -12.16 -7.85 14.27
C ARG A 282 -11.43 -8.27 12.99
N ASN A 283 -11.89 -7.83 11.83
CA ASN A 283 -11.31 -8.16 10.53
C ASN A 283 -10.38 -7.06 10.00
N PHE A 284 -10.28 -5.90 10.67
CA PHE A 284 -9.48 -4.78 10.19
C PHE A 284 -8.04 -5.17 9.86
N GLU A 285 -7.36 -5.82 10.81
CA GLU A 285 -5.95 -6.19 10.69
C GLU A 285 -5.70 -7.25 9.60
N SER A 286 -6.60 -8.22 9.46
CA SER A 286 -6.49 -9.26 8.43
C SER A 286 -6.77 -8.69 7.03
N ILE A 287 -7.77 -7.81 6.90
CA ILE A 287 -8.08 -7.13 5.63
C ILE A 287 -6.92 -6.19 5.25
N ALA A 288 -6.31 -5.49 6.21
CA ALA A 288 -5.15 -4.63 5.96
C ALA A 288 -4.01 -5.42 5.32
N LYS A 289 -3.67 -6.57 5.88
CA LYS A 289 -2.63 -7.44 5.32
C LYS A 289 -2.99 -7.94 3.92
N MET A 290 -4.24 -8.39 3.70
CA MET A 290 -4.68 -8.83 2.37
C MET A 290 -4.62 -7.72 1.33
N GLN A 291 -5.01 -6.49 1.68
CA GLN A 291 -4.92 -5.35 0.77
C GLN A 291 -3.47 -5.00 0.45
N ILE A 292 -2.55 -5.09 1.41
CA ILE A 292 -1.11 -4.91 1.18
C ILE A 292 -0.59 -5.99 0.22
N ASP A 293 -0.92 -7.27 0.45
CA ASP A 293 -0.50 -8.39 -0.40
C ASP A 293 -1.00 -8.21 -1.84
N LEU A 294 -2.26 -7.80 -2.01
CA LEU A 294 -2.86 -7.51 -3.33
C LEU A 294 -2.20 -6.31 -4.02
N ALA A 295 -1.87 -5.26 -3.26
CA ALA A 295 -1.14 -4.11 -3.76
C ALA A 295 0.24 -4.50 -4.30
N VAL A 296 1.00 -5.28 -3.52
CA VAL A 296 2.31 -5.81 -3.94
C VAL A 296 2.19 -6.70 -5.16
N ALA A 297 1.19 -7.61 -5.18
CA ALA A 297 0.94 -8.50 -6.31
C ALA A 297 0.57 -7.72 -7.59
N ALA A 298 -0.24 -6.67 -7.48
CA ALA A 298 -0.62 -5.83 -8.61
C ALA A 298 0.58 -5.07 -9.22
N LEU A 299 1.46 -4.53 -8.36
CA LEU A 299 2.71 -3.88 -8.80
C LEU A 299 3.68 -4.88 -9.41
N ALA A 300 3.82 -6.05 -8.82
CA ALA A 300 4.67 -7.12 -9.33
C ALA A 300 4.17 -7.66 -10.68
N ALA A 301 2.85 -7.71 -10.88
CA ALA A 301 2.20 -8.09 -12.12
C ALA A 301 2.23 -7.02 -13.22
N ASP A 302 2.73 -5.82 -12.92
CA ASP A 302 2.56 -4.64 -13.78
C ASP A 302 1.09 -4.41 -14.20
N ALA A 303 0.13 -4.89 -13.39
CA ALA A 303 -1.30 -4.61 -13.59
C ALA A 303 -1.63 -3.14 -13.31
N THR A 304 -0.87 -2.54 -12.43
CA THR A 304 -0.77 -1.11 -12.21
C THR A 304 0.65 -0.75 -11.79
N ARG A 305 1.05 0.50 -12.02
CA ARG A 305 2.28 1.09 -11.49
C ARG A 305 2.03 2.09 -10.37
N VAL A 306 0.77 2.28 -10.01
CA VAL A 306 0.36 3.24 -8.98
C VAL A 306 -0.65 2.58 -8.05
N VAL A 307 -0.34 2.56 -6.75
CA VAL A 307 -1.23 2.05 -5.71
C VAL A 307 -1.43 3.12 -4.65
N VAL A 308 -2.67 3.27 -4.20
CA VAL A 308 -3.03 4.00 -2.98
C VAL A 308 -3.76 3.04 -2.06
N LEU A 309 -3.25 2.86 -0.86
CA LEU A 309 -3.88 2.07 0.20
C LEU A 309 -4.18 2.95 1.40
N GLN A 310 -5.46 3.04 1.76
CA GLN A 310 -5.95 3.76 2.92
C GLN A 310 -6.29 2.77 4.03
N LEU A 311 -5.64 2.89 5.18
CA LEU A 311 -5.95 2.11 6.38
C LEU A 311 -6.83 2.93 7.32
N GLY A 312 -8.09 2.55 7.42
CA GLY A 312 -9.09 3.30 8.17
C GLY A 312 -9.64 4.52 7.44
N ASP A 313 -10.25 5.41 8.17
CA ASP A 313 -10.73 6.70 7.66
C ASP A 313 -10.16 7.89 8.45
N GLN A 314 -10.61 9.08 8.12
CA GLN A 314 -10.14 10.30 8.77
C GLN A 314 -10.56 10.40 10.24
N ASN A 315 -11.61 9.68 10.66
CA ASN A 315 -12.12 9.72 12.03
C ASN A 315 -11.76 8.46 12.82
N ASP A 316 -11.75 7.28 12.20
CA ASP A 316 -11.38 5.99 12.82
C ASP A 316 -12.09 5.67 14.16
N PHE A 317 -13.34 6.11 14.31
CA PHE A 317 -14.09 5.95 15.56
C PHE A 317 -14.24 4.49 15.99
N ASN A 318 -14.39 3.59 15.03
CA ASN A 318 -14.71 2.18 15.29
C ASN A 318 -13.59 1.22 14.85
N VAL A 319 -12.40 1.74 14.47
CA VAL A 319 -11.23 0.90 14.19
C VAL A 319 -10.58 0.51 15.50
N ILE A 320 -10.56 -0.79 15.80
CA ILE A 320 -10.03 -1.37 17.04
C ILE A 320 -8.99 -2.41 16.69
N LEU A 321 -7.79 -2.32 17.27
CA LEU A 321 -6.69 -3.25 17.01
C LEU A 321 -6.73 -4.39 18.03
N THR A 322 -7.34 -5.49 17.63
CA THR A 322 -7.55 -6.66 18.50
C THR A 322 -6.26 -7.39 18.87
N SER A 323 -5.27 -7.37 18.01
CA SER A 323 -3.94 -7.96 18.29
C SER A 323 -3.18 -7.27 19.42
N LEU A 324 -3.56 -6.02 19.72
CA LEU A 324 -3.02 -5.27 20.87
C LEU A 324 -3.81 -5.50 22.18
N GLY A 325 -4.84 -6.36 22.12
CA GLY A 325 -5.69 -6.65 23.26
C GLY A 325 -6.86 -5.67 23.42
N PHE A 326 -7.08 -4.75 22.48
CA PHE A 326 -8.24 -3.87 22.48
C PHE A 326 -9.49 -4.63 22.02
N VAL A 327 -10.60 -4.43 22.70
CA VAL A 327 -11.90 -5.01 22.37
C VAL A 327 -12.96 -3.93 22.43
N ALA A 328 -14.01 -4.06 21.63
CA ALA A 328 -15.13 -3.13 21.70
C ALA A 328 -15.72 -3.13 23.13
N GLY A 329 -15.81 -1.97 23.71
CA GLY A 329 -16.26 -1.79 25.10
C GLY A 329 -17.01 -0.49 25.34
N GLY A 330 -17.22 0.27 24.25
CA GLY A 330 -17.93 1.54 24.32
C GLY A 330 -19.43 1.38 24.41
N PRO A 331 -20.13 2.38 24.98
CA PRO A 331 -21.57 2.31 25.24
C PRO A 331 -22.41 2.30 23.96
N ASN A 332 -21.89 2.70 22.80
CA ASN A 332 -22.67 2.69 21.56
C ASN A 332 -21.80 2.88 20.32
N PRO A 333 -21.60 1.84 19.50
CA PRO A 333 -20.95 1.99 18.20
C PRO A 333 -21.75 2.86 17.22
N ALA A 334 -22.97 3.26 17.55
CA ALA A 334 -23.79 4.15 16.73
C ALA A 334 -23.62 5.64 17.07
N ASP A 335 -22.93 6.01 18.15
CA ASP A 335 -22.62 7.40 18.44
C ASP A 335 -21.38 7.84 17.63
N ALA A 336 -21.67 8.46 16.49
CA ALA A 336 -20.65 8.94 15.56
C ALA A 336 -19.71 10.02 16.15
N ASN A 337 -20.04 10.57 17.32
CA ASN A 337 -19.26 11.66 17.93
C ASN A 337 -18.37 11.20 19.08
N THR A 338 -18.66 10.07 19.72
CA THR A 338 -17.88 9.58 20.87
C THR A 338 -17.06 8.33 20.55
N GLY A 339 -17.46 7.54 19.55
CA GLY A 339 -16.78 6.33 19.17
C GLY A 339 -16.66 5.28 20.28
N ASP A 340 -15.93 4.20 20.01
CA ASP A 340 -15.58 3.21 21.04
C ASP A 340 -14.40 3.74 21.88
N VAL A 341 -14.44 3.51 23.20
CA VAL A 341 -13.35 3.90 24.11
C VAL A 341 -12.02 3.24 23.78
N ASN A 342 -12.04 2.09 23.11
CA ASN A 342 -10.89 1.36 22.61
C ASN A 342 -10.66 1.59 21.09
N GLY A 343 -11.43 2.47 20.46
CA GLY A 343 -11.23 2.87 19.08
C GLY A 343 -9.98 3.75 18.94
N ILE A 344 -9.32 3.64 17.79
CA ILE A 344 -8.09 4.41 17.49
C ILE A 344 -8.30 5.91 17.74
N HIS A 345 -9.46 6.45 17.36
CA HIS A 345 -9.79 7.87 17.57
C HIS A 345 -9.67 8.30 19.02
N THR A 346 -10.36 7.59 19.90
CA THR A 346 -10.41 7.90 21.34
C THR A 346 -9.04 7.75 21.98
N ILE A 347 -8.32 6.66 21.66
CA ILE A 347 -6.98 6.41 22.17
C ILE A 347 -5.99 7.48 21.66
N ALA A 348 -6.13 7.90 20.41
CA ALA A 348 -5.27 8.92 19.84
C ALA A 348 -5.44 10.27 20.53
N HIS A 349 -6.66 10.67 20.86
CA HIS A 349 -6.89 11.91 21.62
C HIS A 349 -6.39 11.84 23.06
N ALA A 350 -6.40 10.68 23.69
CA ALA A 350 -5.79 10.49 25.01
C ALA A 350 -4.26 10.60 24.97
N ASN A 351 -3.66 10.37 23.79
CA ASN A 351 -2.23 10.52 23.48
C ASN A 351 -1.29 9.87 24.51
N GLY A 352 -1.70 8.77 25.11
CA GLY A 352 -0.99 8.01 26.14
C GLY A 352 -0.21 6.80 25.59
N PRO A 353 0.24 5.89 26.49
CA PRO A 353 1.03 4.71 26.11
C PRO A 353 0.32 3.77 25.10
N ASP A 354 -0.99 3.73 25.08
CA ASP A 354 -1.73 2.90 24.12
C ASP A 354 -1.67 3.48 22.71
N LYS A 355 -1.55 4.81 22.56
CA LYS A 355 -1.30 5.44 21.27
C LYS A 355 0.06 5.00 20.69
N VAL A 356 1.08 4.88 21.53
CA VAL A 356 2.41 4.37 21.12
C VAL A 356 2.32 2.94 20.57
N LYS A 357 1.50 2.07 21.17
CA LYS A 357 1.25 0.71 20.66
C LYS A 357 0.55 0.74 19.31
N ILE A 358 -0.43 1.64 19.14
CA ILE A 358 -1.14 1.84 17.86
C ILE A 358 -0.15 2.32 16.79
N ASP A 359 0.71 3.29 17.10
CA ASP A 359 1.72 3.78 16.17
C ASP A 359 2.70 2.67 15.77
N ALA A 360 3.15 1.86 16.73
CA ALA A 360 3.99 0.70 16.45
C ALA A 360 3.30 -0.33 15.53
N TRP A 361 2.00 -0.53 15.70
CA TRP A 361 1.23 -1.40 14.81
C TRP A 361 1.19 -0.84 13.37
N PHE A 362 0.89 0.44 13.17
CA PHE A 362 0.92 1.06 11.83
C PHE A 362 2.32 1.00 11.21
N MET A 363 3.37 1.28 11.99
CA MET A 363 4.76 1.14 11.51
C MET A 363 5.08 -0.31 11.11
N SER A 364 4.50 -1.30 11.79
CA SER A 364 4.64 -2.71 11.38
C SER A 364 3.94 -3.02 10.05
N GLN A 365 2.81 -2.36 9.74
CA GLN A 365 2.16 -2.49 8.43
C GLN A 365 2.98 -1.80 7.32
N VAL A 366 3.57 -0.64 7.60
CA VAL A 366 4.53 0.03 6.69
C VAL A 366 5.72 -0.89 6.41
N ALA A 367 6.33 -1.48 7.46
CA ALA A 367 7.43 -2.43 7.32
C ALA A 367 7.04 -3.68 6.52
N TYR A 368 5.82 -4.20 6.75
CA TYR A 368 5.28 -5.35 6.02
C TYR A 368 5.13 -5.04 4.53
N ALA A 369 4.57 -3.88 4.19
CA ALA A 369 4.42 -3.44 2.81
C ALA A 369 5.78 -3.22 2.11
N ILE A 370 6.73 -2.54 2.77
CA ILE A 370 8.09 -2.35 2.26
C ILE A 370 8.77 -3.72 2.04
N GLY A 371 8.64 -4.64 3.01
CA GLY A 371 9.18 -5.99 2.91
C GLY A 371 8.59 -6.78 1.74
N GLY A 372 7.28 -6.67 1.51
CA GLY A 372 6.60 -7.26 0.36
C GLY A 372 7.15 -6.75 -0.97
N VAL A 373 7.27 -5.41 -1.11
CA VAL A 373 7.84 -4.78 -2.31
C VAL A 373 9.32 -5.17 -2.49
N LYS A 374 10.12 -5.14 -1.43
CA LYS A 374 11.55 -5.51 -1.48
C LYS A 374 11.77 -7.00 -1.75
N GLY A 375 10.81 -7.85 -1.39
CA GLY A 375 10.86 -9.30 -1.62
C GLY A 375 10.72 -9.70 -3.09
N VAL A 376 10.22 -8.82 -3.96
CA VAL A 376 10.06 -9.08 -5.40
C VAL A 376 11.34 -8.69 -6.14
N LEU A 377 11.88 -9.62 -6.93
CA LEU A 377 13.03 -9.34 -7.80
C LEU A 377 12.59 -8.52 -9.02
N ASP A 378 13.38 -7.52 -9.38
CA ASP A 378 13.12 -6.63 -10.51
C ASP A 378 14.45 -6.31 -11.24
N GLY A 379 14.72 -7.01 -12.31
CA GLY A 379 16.01 -6.93 -13.00
C GLY A 379 17.16 -7.46 -12.13
N ALA A 380 18.17 -6.65 -11.91
CA ALA A 380 19.35 -6.97 -11.09
C ALA A 380 19.15 -6.65 -9.59
N GLY A 381 18.05 -5.97 -9.25
CA GLY A 381 17.72 -5.54 -7.88
C GLY A 381 16.38 -6.07 -7.41
N THR A 382 15.74 -5.29 -6.56
CA THR A 382 14.41 -5.56 -6.02
C THR A 382 13.40 -4.55 -6.56
N MET A 383 12.11 -4.87 -6.49
CA MET A 383 11.06 -3.94 -6.91
C MET A 383 11.07 -2.64 -6.07
N LEU A 384 11.62 -2.68 -4.83
CA LEU A 384 11.75 -1.49 -4.01
C LEU A 384 12.74 -0.48 -4.60
N ASP A 385 13.79 -0.95 -5.30
CA ASP A 385 14.79 -0.06 -5.92
C ASP A 385 14.17 0.84 -7.00
N THR A 386 13.11 0.36 -7.67
CA THR A 386 12.37 1.09 -8.70
C THR A 386 11.05 1.69 -8.20
N THR A 387 10.73 1.54 -6.92
CA THR A 387 9.50 2.04 -6.31
C THR A 387 9.76 3.30 -5.49
N ALA A 388 8.85 4.28 -5.60
CA ALA A 388 8.64 5.33 -4.62
C ALA A 388 7.52 4.88 -3.68
N PHE A 389 7.87 4.40 -2.49
CA PHE A 389 6.90 4.05 -1.46
C PHE A 389 6.75 5.23 -0.50
N LEU A 390 5.55 5.79 -0.38
CA LEU A 390 5.26 6.89 0.54
C LEU A 390 4.27 6.43 1.61
N ALA A 391 4.67 6.46 2.89
CA ALA A 391 3.75 6.33 4.01
C ALA A 391 3.53 7.71 4.64
N MET A 392 2.25 8.09 4.81
CA MET A 392 1.87 9.40 5.32
C MET A 392 0.64 9.35 6.21
N ASN A 393 0.48 10.37 7.03
CA ASN A 393 -0.63 10.52 7.96
C ASN A 393 -1.31 11.87 7.79
N SER A 394 -2.57 11.95 8.20
CA SER A 394 -3.34 13.21 8.10
C SER A 394 -2.93 14.28 9.12
N MET A 395 -2.18 13.91 10.15
CA MET A 395 -1.79 14.79 11.25
C MET A 395 -0.48 14.35 11.90
N ARG A 396 0.12 15.23 12.70
CA ARG A 396 1.37 14.94 13.43
C ARG A 396 1.14 13.95 14.58
N THR A 397 0.27 14.32 15.51
CA THR A 397 -0.14 13.48 16.65
C THR A 397 -1.64 13.21 16.59
N GLY A 398 -2.20 12.49 17.56
CA GLY A 398 -3.64 12.27 17.67
C GLY A 398 -4.46 13.52 17.99
N LEU A 399 -3.82 14.68 18.18
CA LEU A 399 -4.48 15.94 18.57
C LEU A 399 -4.86 16.82 17.38
N GLY A 400 -4.56 16.40 16.15
CA GLY A 400 -5.07 17.05 14.94
C GLY A 400 -4.13 18.06 14.28
N GLU A 401 -2.86 18.13 14.68
CA GLU A 401 -1.93 19.12 14.13
C GLU A 401 -1.62 18.85 12.66
N THR A 402 -1.76 19.89 11.85
CA THR A 402 -1.53 19.88 10.40
C THR A 402 -0.16 20.46 10.01
N VAL A 403 0.66 20.80 11.01
CA VAL A 403 2.02 21.31 10.87
C VAL A 403 3.03 20.36 11.48
N GLY A 404 4.22 20.30 10.91
CA GLY A 404 5.26 19.39 11.35
C GLY A 404 4.92 17.92 11.16
N VAL A 405 4.06 17.58 10.23
CA VAL A 405 3.61 16.21 9.99
C VAL A 405 4.77 15.37 9.43
N PRO A 406 5.07 14.20 10.02
CA PRO A 406 6.12 13.34 9.50
C PRO A 406 5.62 12.50 8.31
N ALA A 407 6.57 12.07 7.47
CA ALA A 407 6.33 11.12 6.39
C ALA A 407 7.54 10.19 6.21
N ILE A 408 7.29 8.99 5.68
CA ILE A 408 8.29 7.98 5.38
C ILE A 408 8.27 7.72 3.87
N LEU A 409 9.40 7.97 3.21
CA LEU A 409 9.61 7.51 1.86
C LEU A 409 10.57 6.32 1.91
N ALA A 410 10.26 5.25 1.17
CA ALA A 410 11.13 4.10 1.03
C ALA A 410 11.33 3.75 -0.44
N GLY A 411 12.53 3.27 -0.77
CA GLY A 411 12.95 3.00 -2.13
C GLY A 411 13.45 4.23 -2.87
N SER A 412 14.37 4.00 -3.80
CA SER A 412 15.04 5.09 -4.52
C SER A 412 14.35 5.53 -5.79
N CYS A 413 13.30 4.83 -6.24
CA CYS A 413 12.63 5.07 -7.53
C CYS A 413 13.62 5.14 -8.70
N GLY A 414 14.51 4.15 -8.81
CA GLY A 414 15.55 4.10 -9.83
C GLY A 414 16.68 5.09 -9.57
N GLY A 415 17.03 5.35 -8.33
CA GLY A 415 18.11 6.27 -7.92
C GLY A 415 17.71 7.74 -7.88
N TYR A 416 16.40 8.04 -7.99
CA TYR A 416 15.91 9.42 -7.93
C TYR A 416 15.99 9.99 -6.50
N PHE A 417 15.54 9.21 -5.51
CA PHE A 417 15.58 9.61 -4.10
C PHE A 417 16.86 9.12 -3.43
N LYS A 418 17.45 9.96 -2.60
CA LYS A 418 18.57 9.58 -1.74
C LYS A 418 18.06 9.09 -0.40
N THR A 419 18.06 7.80 -0.21
CA THR A 419 17.62 7.10 1.01
C THR A 419 18.74 6.95 2.05
N GLY A 420 18.51 6.21 3.13
CA GLY A 420 19.47 5.97 4.22
C GLY A 420 19.65 7.19 5.13
N ARG A 421 18.63 8.05 5.27
CA ARG A 421 18.74 9.28 6.06
C ARG A 421 17.39 9.79 6.58
N SER A 422 17.48 10.65 7.59
CA SER A 422 16.35 11.37 8.18
C SER A 422 16.54 12.87 8.04
N LEU A 423 15.52 13.57 7.58
CA LEU A 423 15.49 15.02 7.38
C LEU A 423 14.68 15.68 8.50
N SER A 424 15.22 16.76 9.07
CA SER A 424 14.46 17.72 9.86
C SER A 424 14.10 18.90 8.96
N LEU A 425 12.82 19.09 8.72
CA LEU A 425 12.26 20.13 7.88
C LEU A 425 11.59 21.18 8.76
N THR A 426 11.47 22.40 8.25
CA THR A 426 10.82 23.47 8.98
C THR A 426 9.79 24.14 8.08
N SER A 427 8.53 24.09 8.49
CA SER A 427 7.42 24.74 7.78
C SER A 427 7.39 24.48 6.27
N THR A 428 7.68 23.22 5.89
CA THR A 428 7.86 22.79 4.50
C THR A 428 6.53 22.29 3.94
N PRO A 429 5.98 22.88 2.86
CA PRO A 429 4.76 22.39 2.25
C PRO A 429 4.92 20.95 1.73
N ASN A 430 3.94 20.09 2.00
CA ASN A 430 3.94 18.72 1.47
C ASN A 430 3.89 18.67 -0.07
N ASN A 431 3.48 19.76 -0.71
CA ASN A 431 3.46 19.94 -2.19
C ASN A 431 4.81 19.59 -2.81
N GLY A 432 5.93 19.98 -2.17
CA GLY A 432 7.26 19.66 -2.66
C GLY A 432 7.57 18.15 -2.70
N VAL A 433 6.97 17.37 -1.82
CA VAL A 433 7.04 15.89 -1.88
C VAL A 433 6.22 15.36 -3.05
N LEU A 434 5.01 15.89 -3.28
CA LEU A 434 4.15 15.48 -4.40
C LEU A 434 4.82 15.79 -5.76
N VAL A 435 5.46 16.96 -5.91
CA VAL A 435 6.28 17.29 -7.09
C VAL A 435 7.42 16.29 -7.25
N GLY A 436 8.12 15.96 -6.17
CA GLY A 436 9.21 14.97 -6.18
C GLY A 436 8.72 13.59 -6.64
N LEU A 437 7.55 13.14 -6.21
CA LEU A 437 6.95 11.88 -6.67
C LEU A 437 6.64 11.91 -8.17
N ALA A 438 6.02 12.99 -8.68
CA ALA A 438 5.75 13.14 -10.11
C ALA A 438 7.05 13.06 -10.94
N ASN A 439 8.07 13.83 -10.52
CA ASN A 439 9.34 13.88 -11.21
C ASN A 439 10.11 12.55 -11.12
N ALA A 440 10.05 11.86 -9.97
CA ALA A 440 10.60 10.52 -9.80
C ALA A 440 9.97 9.52 -10.78
N MET A 441 8.67 9.63 -11.02
CA MET A 441 7.94 8.79 -11.97
C MET A 441 8.18 9.18 -13.45
N GLY A 442 8.97 10.21 -13.71
CA GLY A 442 9.41 10.60 -15.05
C GLY A 442 8.62 11.78 -15.65
N PHE A 443 7.86 12.51 -14.84
CA PHE A 443 7.14 13.70 -15.27
C PHE A 443 7.92 14.96 -14.88
N SER A 444 8.04 15.91 -15.83
CA SER A 444 8.69 17.20 -15.56
C SER A 444 7.68 18.17 -14.96
N THR A 445 7.37 18.00 -13.69
CA THR A 445 6.36 18.77 -12.97
C THR A 445 7.02 19.88 -12.16
N ALA A 446 6.70 21.13 -12.46
CA ALA A 446 7.27 22.29 -11.76
C ALA A 446 6.56 22.56 -10.44
N THR A 447 5.23 22.43 -10.39
CA THR A 447 4.39 22.62 -9.21
C THR A 447 3.29 21.57 -9.16
N PHE A 448 2.77 21.28 -7.98
CA PHE A 448 1.63 20.37 -7.82
C PHE A 448 0.71 20.87 -6.70
N GLY A 449 -0.61 20.85 -6.93
CA GLY A 449 -1.59 21.50 -6.05
C GLY A 449 -1.53 23.02 -6.19
N GLU A 450 -1.49 23.75 -5.06
CA GLU A 450 -1.41 25.21 -5.07
C GLU A 450 -0.02 25.69 -5.53
N PRO A 451 0.08 26.42 -6.63
CA PRO A 451 1.37 26.84 -7.20
C PRO A 451 2.21 27.72 -6.26
N MET A 452 1.56 28.43 -5.36
CA MET A 452 2.22 29.32 -4.38
C MET A 452 3.15 28.56 -3.40
N TYR A 453 2.99 27.25 -3.25
CA TYR A 453 3.83 26.43 -2.35
C TYR A 453 5.08 25.87 -3.02
N GLY A 454 5.39 26.34 -4.23
CA GLY A 454 6.66 26.07 -4.88
C GLY A 454 6.75 24.71 -5.57
N GLY A 455 7.99 24.37 -5.90
CA GLY A 455 8.35 23.17 -6.63
C GLY A 455 8.83 22.02 -5.73
N GLU A 456 9.64 21.15 -6.33
CA GLU A 456 10.20 19.99 -5.67
C GLU A 456 11.04 20.34 -4.44
N LEU A 457 10.89 19.57 -3.39
CA LEU A 457 11.76 19.63 -2.21
C LEU A 457 13.15 19.07 -2.59
N ALA A 458 14.13 19.97 -2.81
CA ALA A 458 15.49 19.60 -3.24
C ALA A 458 16.15 18.57 -2.31
N ALA A 459 15.83 18.61 -1.01
CA ALA A 459 16.33 17.65 -0.03
C ALA A 459 15.92 16.18 -0.31
N LEU A 460 15.01 15.90 -1.22
CA LEU A 460 14.67 14.51 -1.60
C LEU A 460 15.80 13.84 -2.40
N ARG A 461 16.58 14.62 -3.15
CA ARG A 461 17.69 14.12 -3.99
C ARG A 461 19.03 14.09 -3.27
N GLY A 462 19.25 14.88 -2.25
CA GLY A 462 20.48 14.95 -1.45
C GLY A 462 21.42 16.04 -1.80
#